data_06de7ee87ef8c2708497910d3939c9dd
#
_entry.id   06de7ee87ef8c2708497910d3939c9dd
#
_cell.length_a   1.000
_cell.length_b   1.000
_cell.length_c   1.000
_cell.angle_alpha   90.00
_cell.angle_beta   90.00
_cell.angle_gamma   90.00
#
_symmetry.space_group_name_H-M   'P 1'
#
loop_
_entity.id
_entity.type
_entity.pdbx_description
1 polymer ?
#
loop_
_entity_poly.entity_id
_entity_poly.type
_entity_poly.pdbx_seq_one_letter_code
_entity_poly.pdbx_strand_id
1 'polypeptide(L)'
;MYQILLDYNPLYFGIVIAFSFLIVVVVIPSIIHVANKCLLFDDTAIDHKNHSKGISRLGGVAIFCSFTITSLLLSKTNDFQIFNYLLVSCIILFAVGLKDDLAGVNPSTKFIMQLVVAIIMVLLGDVRLTSMYSVFNLYELNYWVSVGLSILIIMFITNAFNLIDGIDGLLGITGLIVSLTFGMVFAHMGQPVYACIAFSIVGATTGFLFFNISPARIFMGDTGSLLIGLISAVLSIKFIELNKTDGSHIVYYNAAPSIAVAVLIIPIYDAIRVFILRIVKKGSPFIGDNSHIHHRLLLLNLNHLQATFVLLVFNVFIISVALSLRHLGNFALIGILFVICILFNFILVYLIRSKKRKSYNLINFID
;
A
#
# COMPACT_ATOMS: atom_id res chain seq x y z
N MET A 1 -32.58 -15.84 -0.65
CA MET A 1 -31.23 -15.71 -1.21
C MET A 1 -30.69 -14.27 -1.12
N TYR A 2 -31.40 -13.24 -1.57
CA TYR A 2 -30.98 -11.84 -1.47
C TYR A 2 -30.87 -11.33 -0.01
N GLN A 3 -31.74 -11.75 0.90
CA GLN A 3 -31.68 -11.39 2.34
C GLN A 3 -30.52 -12.06 3.07
N ILE A 4 -30.12 -13.29 2.71
CA ILE A 4 -28.98 -14.00 3.33
C ILE A 4 -27.63 -13.33 2.94
N LEU A 5 -27.56 -12.75 1.76
CA LEU A 5 -26.42 -11.90 1.35
C LEU A 5 -26.43 -10.54 2.07
N LEU A 6 -27.54 -10.22 2.76
CA LEU A 6 -27.76 -8.93 3.40
C LEU A 6 -27.23 -8.84 4.84
N ASP A 7 -27.06 -9.96 5.51
CA ASP A 7 -26.50 -10.01 6.86
C ASP A 7 -24.99 -10.19 6.77
N TYR A 8 -24.23 -9.18 6.50
CA TYR A 8 -22.75 -9.05 6.47
C TYR A 8 -21.99 -10.20 7.17
N ASN A 9 -22.31 -11.43 6.76
CA ASN A 9 -21.70 -12.63 7.31
C ASN A 9 -20.39 -12.94 6.54
N PRO A 10 -19.54 -13.83 7.04
CA PRO A 10 -18.29 -14.22 6.36
C PRO A 10 -18.48 -14.68 4.92
N LEU A 11 -19.64 -15.25 4.58
CA LEU A 11 -19.97 -15.67 3.21
C LEU A 11 -20.07 -14.48 2.25
N TYR A 12 -20.67 -13.35 2.70
CA TYR A 12 -20.74 -12.14 1.88
C TYR A 12 -19.36 -11.61 1.54
N PHE A 13 -18.47 -11.48 2.53
CA PHE A 13 -17.11 -11.03 2.26
C PHE A 13 -16.31 -12.03 1.41
N GLY A 14 -16.55 -13.33 1.57
CA GLY A 14 -16.02 -14.37 0.68
C GLY A 14 -16.44 -14.17 -0.77
N ILE A 15 -17.70 -13.81 -1.02
CA ILE A 15 -18.22 -13.49 -2.36
C ILE A 15 -17.56 -12.23 -2.92
N VAL A 16 -17.39 -11.18 -2.11
CA VAL A 16 -16.69 -9.95 -2.53
C VAL A 16 -15.26 -10.26 -2.99
N ILE A 17 -14.51 -11.04 -2.21
CA ILE A 17 -13.15 -11.45 -2.54
C ILE A 17 -13.14 -12.29 -3.83
N ALA A 18 -13.98 -13.31 -3.91
CA ALA A 18 -14.01 -14.21 -5.06
C ALA A 18 -14.42 -13.50 -6.35
N PHE A 19 -15.41 -12.62 -6.29
CA PHE A 19 -15.88 -11.85 -7.45
C PHE A 19 -14.79 -10.89 -7.96
N SER A 20 -14.15 -10.15 -7.03
CA SER A 20 -13.05 -9.26 -7.36
C SER A 20 -11.83 -10.01 -7.94
N PHE A 21 -11.48 -11.16 -7.36
CA PHE A 21 -10.43 -12.04 -7.87
C PHE A 21 -10.73 -12.51 -9.31
N LEU A 22 -11.94 -12.99 -9.56
CA LEU A 22 -12.34 -13.49 -10.89
C LEU A 22 -12.25 -12.41 -11.96
N ILE A 23 -12.68 -11.18 -11.67
CA ILE A 23 -12.56 -10.06 -12.62
C ILE A 23 -11.09 -9.86 -13.02
N VAL A 24 -10.17 -9.82 -12.06
CA VAL A 24 -8.74 -9.61 -12.37
C VAL A 24 -8.17 -10.76 -13.19
N VAL A 25 -8.49 -12.02 -12.83
CA VAL A 25 -7.97 -13.20 -13.53
C VAL A 25 -8.47 -13.24 -14.99
N VAL A 26 -9.67 -12.75 -15.25
CA VAL A 26 -10.23 -12.67 -16.62
C VAL A 26 -9.65 -11.49 -17.40
N VAL A 27 -9.46 -10.33 -16.74
CA VAL A 27 -9.05 -9.08 -17.39
C VAL A 27 -7.54 -9.06 -17.72
N ILE A 28 -6.67 -9.56 -16.82
CA ILE A 28 -5.21 -9.49 -17.04
C ILE A 28 -4.74 -10.19 -18.32
N PRO A 29 -5.18 -11.40 -18.70
CA PRO A 29 -4.75 -12.02 -19.95
C PRO A 29 -5.07 -11.16 -21.19
N SER A 30 -6.24 -10.49 -21.18
CA SER A 30 -6.63 -9.56 -22.24
C SER A 30 -5.72 -8.33 -22.29
N ILE A 31 -5.36 -7.77 -21.13
CA ILE A 31 -4.42 -6.65 -21.05
C ILE A 31 -3.05 -7.07 -21.60
N ILE A 32 -2.53 -8.22 -21.19
CA ILE A 32 -1.23 -8.76 -21.67
C ILE A 32 -1.30 -8.96 -23.20
N HIS A 33 -2.40 -9.48 -23.73
CA HIS A 33 -2.56 -9.67 -25.17
C HIS A 33 -2.53 -8.33 -25.93
N VAL A 34 -3.27 -7.33 -25.47
CA VAL A 34 -3.29 -5.98 -26.07
C VAL A 34 -1.92 -5.32 -25.95
N ALA A 35 -1.28 -5.39 -24.77
CA ALA A 35 0.05 -4.82 -24.55
C ALA A 35 1.09 -5.43 -25.50
N ASN A 36 1.04 -6.75 -25.72
CA ASN A 36 1.92 -7.44 -26.69
C ASN A 36 1.65 -6.97 -28.13
N LYS A 37 0.40 -6.77 -28.52
CA LYS A 37 0.00 -6.33 -29.86
C LYS A 37 0.38 -4.87 -30.13
N CYS A 38 0.24 -4.01 -29.13
CA CYS A 38 0.50 -2.57 -29.22
C CYS A 38 1.94 -2.18 -28.79
N LEU A 39 2.80 -3.14 -28.43
CA LEU A 39 4.18 -2.93 -27.95
C LEU A 39 4.26 -1.99 -26.74
N LEU A 40 3.29 -2.09 -25.82
CA LEU A 40 3.24 -1.30 -24.58
C LEU A 40 4.08 -1.97 -23.47
N PHE A 41 5.39 -1.84 -23.56
CA PHE A 41 6.34 -2.46 -22.65
C PHE A 41 7.18 -1.42 -21.91
N ASP A 42 7.73 -1.83 -20.77
CA ASP A 42 8.74 -1.07 -20.05
C ASP A 42 10.12 -1.22 -20.74
N ASP A 43 10.69 -0.10 -21.17
CA ASP A 43 12.02 -0.06 -21.83
C ASP A 43 13.15 -0.53 -20.88
N THR A 44 12.95 -0.42 -19.55
CA THR A 44 13.92 -0.84 -18.54
C THR A 44 14.04 -2.35 -18.39
N ALA A 45 13.07 -3.12 -18.87
CA ALA A 45 13.04 -4.57 -18.81
C ALA A 45 13.73 -5.27 -20.01
N ILE A 46 14.24 -4.49 -20.98
CA ILE A 46 14.95 -5.01 -22.15
C ILE A 46 16.41 -5.24 -21.76
N ASP A 47 16.73 -6.43 -21.28
CA ASP A 47 18.12 -6.86 -21.12
C ASP A 47 18.69 -7.11 -22.51
N HIS A 48 19.71 -6.34 -22.93
CA HIS A 48 20.26 -6.27 -24.29
C HIS A 48 20.82 -7.59 -24.86
N LYS A 49 20.64 -8.72 -24.19
CA LYS A 49 21.29 -9.99 -24.61
C LYS A 49 20.35 -11.16 -24.93
N ASN A 50 19.07 -11.09 -24.66
CA ASN A 50 18.12 -12.12 -25.05
C ASN A 50 16.83 -11.51 -25.56
N HIS A 51 16.18 -12.06 -26.58
CA HIS A 51 14.88 -11.70 -27.15
C HIS A 51 13.73 -11.85 -26.13
N SER A 52 13.89 -11.38 -24.90
CA SER A 52 12.82 -11.38 -23.89
C SER A 52 11.85 -10.24 -24.21
N LYS A 53 10.60 -10.59 -24.47
CA LYS A 53 9.50 -9.63 -24.61
C LYS A 53 9.45 -8.76 -23.35
N GLY A 54 9.39 -7.44 -23.51
CA GLY A 54 9.21 -6.51 -22.40
C GLY A 54 7.96 -6.85 -21.58
N ILE A 55 7.88 -6.37 -20.33
CA ILE A 55 6.75 -6.60 -19.44
C ILE A 55 5.94 -5.30 -19.34
N SER A 56 4.61 -5.38 -19.48
CA SER A 56 3.72 -4.21 -19.41
C SER A 56 3.46 -3.77 -17.96
N ARG A 57 3.33 -2.45 -17.73
CA ARG A 57 2.97 -1.82 -16.45
C ARG A 57 1.45 -1.64 -16.24
N LEU A 58 0.60 -2.26 -17.04
CA LEU A 58 -0.85 -2.02 -17.04
C LEU A 58 -1.64 -2.91 -16.06
N GLY A 59 -1.00 -3.56 -15.09
CA GLY A 59 -1.67 -4.40 -14.10
C GLY A 59 -2.66 -3.63 -13.21
N GLY A 60 -2.36 -2.37 -12.91
CA GLY A 60 -3.25 -1.49 -12.16
C GLY A 60 -4.61 -1.26 -12.81
N VAL A 61 -4.71 -1.36 -14.14
CA VAL A 61 -5.99 -1.25 -14.85
C VAL A 61 -6.95 -2.37 -14.42
N ALA A 62 -6.45 -3.61 -14.32
CA ALA A 62 -7.28 -4.73 -13.88
C ALA A 62 -7.73 -4.57 -12.42
N ILE A 63 -6.83 -4.08 -11.55
CA ILE A 63 -7.15 -3.81 -10.13
C ILE A 63 -8.22 -2.73 -10.02
N PHE A 64 -8.07 -1.62 -10.75
CA PHE A 64 -9.05 -0.53 -10.76
C PHE A 64 -10.43 -1.00 -11.24
N CYS A 65 -10.49 -1.70 -12.38
CA CYS A 65 -11.74 -2.24 -12.91
C CYS A 65 -12.41 -3.18 -11.91
N SER A 66 -11.63 -4.10 -11.34
CA SER A 66 -12.14 -5.07 -10.37
C SER A 66 -12.66 -4.38 -9.11
N PHE A 67 -11.89 -3.49 -8.52
CA PHE A 67 -12.29 -2.71 -7.34
C PHE A 67 -13.59 -1.94 -7.61
N THR A 68 -13.63 -1.19 -8.72
CA THR A 68 -14.78 -0.34 -9.07
C THR A 68 -16.03 -1.17 -9.28
N ILE A 69 -15.98 -2.22 -10.09
CA ILE A 69 -17.11 -3.07 -10.40
C ILE A 69 -17.62 -3.79 -9.14
N THR A 70 -16.69 -4.39 -8.38
CA THR A 70 -17.05 -5.14 -7.16
C THR A 70 -17.68 -4.23 -6.12
N SER A 71 -17.06 -3.07 -5.88
CA SER A 71 -17.54 -2.13 -4.87
C SER A 71 -18.89 -1.51 -5.25
N LEU A 72 -19.11 -1.17 -6.53
CA LEU A 72 -20.41 -0.64 -7.00
C LEU A 72 -21.52 -1.66 -6.95
N LEU A 73 -21.24 -2.92 -7.30
CA LEU A 73 -22.29 -3.96 -7.36
C LEU A 73 -22.62 -4.56 -5.99
N LEU A 74 -21.63 -4.70 -5.12
CA LEU A 74 -21.77 -5.44 -3.88
C LEU A 74 -21.82 -4.54 -2.64
N SER A 75 -21.33 -3.30 -2.68
CA SER A 75 -21.43 -2.42 -1.51
C SER A 75 -22.86 -1.92 -1.33
N LYS A 76 -23.40 -2.16 -0.15
CA LYS A 76 -24.70 -1.61 0.27
C LYS A 76 -24.42 -0.32 1.01
N THR A 77 -24.62 0.79 0.36
CA THR A 77 -24.31 2.07 0.95
C THR A 77 -25.57 2.81 1.35
N ASN A 78 -25.80 2.96 2.66
CA ASN A 78 -26.54 4.08 3.18
C ASN A 78 -25.66 5.35 3.24
N ASP A 79 -24.32 5.20 3.23
CA ASP A 79 -23.34 6.28 3.19
C ASP A 79 -22.75 6.45 1.77
N PHE A 80 -23.59 6.81 0.83
CA PHE A 80 -23.20 7.04 -0.57
C PHE A 80 -22.13 8.13 -0.73
N GLN A 81 -22.09 9.13 0.13
CA GLN A 81 -21.24 10.30 -0.08
C GLN A 81 -19.75 9.98 -0.01
N ILE A 82 -19.28 9.33 1.06
CA ILE A 82 -17.84 9.01 1.21
C ILE A 82 -17.38 8.07 0.10
N PHE A 83 -18.19 7.08 -0.25
CA PHE A 83 -17.87 6.14 -1.31
C PHE A 83 -17.77 6.83 -2.68
N ASN A 84 -18.68 7.77 -2.98
CA ASN A 84 -18.65 8.53 -4.23
C ASN A 84 -17.38 9.40 -4.33
N TYR A 85 -16.99 10.09 -3.25
CA TYR A 85 -15.75 10.87 -3.24
C TYR A 85 -14.51 9.99 -3.37
N LEU A 86 -14.50 8.81 -2.73
CA LEU A 86 -13.42 7.83 -2.91
C LEU A 86 -13.34 7.36 -4.37
N LEU A 87 -14.48 7.03 -4.99
CA LEU A 87 -14.54 6.58 -6.38
C LEU A 87 -14.05 7.67 -7.34
N VAL A 88 -14.51 8.92 -7.18
CA VAL A 88 -14.04 10.06 -7.97
C VAL A 88 -12.51 10.23 -7.81
N SER A 89 -12.02 10.15 -6.59
CA SER A 89 -10.58 10.23 -6.29
C SER A 89 -9.79 9.10 -6.94
N CYS A 90 -10.32 7.87 -6.91
CA CYS A 90 -9.73 6.73 -7.60
C CYS A 90 -9.71 6.91 -9.13
N ILE A 91 -10.77 7.47 -9.72
CA ILE A 91 -10.83 7.77 -11.18
C ILE A 91 -9.77 8.80 -11.56
N ILE A 92 -9.59 9.86 -10.75
CA ILE A 92 -8.56 10.88 -11.01
C ILE A 92 -7.17 10.25 -10.97
N LEU A 93 -6.84 9.48 -9.93
CA LEU A 93 -5.52 8.83 -9.83
C LEU A 93 -5.33 7.75 -10.90
N PHE A 94 -6.38 7.03 -11.27
CA PHE A 94 -6.36 6.08 -12.37
C PHE A 94 -5.98 6.77 -13.69
N ALA A 95 -6.61 7.90 -14.02
CA ALA A 95 -6.32 8.64 -15.25
C ALA A 95 -4.86 9.14 -15.29
N VAL A 96 -4.35 9.66 -14.16
CA VAL A 96 -2.97 10.13 -14.06
C VAL A 96 -1.98 8.97 -14.10
N GLY A 97 -2.23 7.91 -13.34
CA GLY A 97 -1.37 6.71 -13.31
C GLY A 97 -1.32 6.03 -14.67
N LEU A 98 -2.46 5.87 -15.34
CA LEU A 98 -2.52 5.29 -16.68
C LEU A 98 -1.75 6.12 -17.71
N LYS A 99 -1.87 7.46 -17.64
CA LYS A 99 -1.07 8.34 -18.50
C LYS A 99 0.43 8.20 -18.19
N ASP A 100 0.80 8.05 -16.91
CA ASP A 100 2.20 7.85 -16.52
C ASP A 100 2.74 6.52 -17.04
N ASP A 101 1.98 5.44 -16.90
CA ASP A 101 2.35 4.10 -17.35
C ASP A 101 2.49 4.00 -18.89
N LEU A 102 1.76 4.83 -19.65
CA LEU A 102 1.76 4.82 -21.11
C LEU A 102 2.71 5.81 -21.75
N ALA A 103 2.86 7.01 -21.17
CA ALA A 103 3.54 8.14 -21.83
C ALA A 103 4.47 8.92 -20.89
N GLY A 104 4.50 8.56 -19.61
CA GLY A 104 5.18 9.35 -18.57
C GLY A 104 4.44 10.63 -18.21
N VAL A 105 4.56 11.03 -16.96
CA VAL A 105 4.00 12.28 -16.41
C VAL A 105 5.06 13.00 -15.60
N ASN A 106 5.10 14.32 -15.73
CA ASN A 106 5.99 15.13 -14.89
C ASN A 106 5.68 14.92 -13.39
N PRO A 107 6.69 14.73 -12.53
CA PRO A 107 6.49 14.53 -11.10
C PRO A 107 5.62 15.60 -10.44
N SER A 108 5.74 16.87 -10.88
CA SER A 108 4.92 17.98 -10.37
C SER A 108 3.43 17.79 -10.68
N THR A 109 3.08 17.33 -11.88
CA THR A 109 1.68 17.06 -12.25
C THR A 109 1.11 15.94 -11.41
N LYS A 110 1.88 14.86 -11.22
CA LYS A 110 1.49 13.74 -10.37
C LYS A 110 1.23 14.17 -8.92
N PHE A 111 2.14 15.00 -8.37
CA PHE A 111 2.01 15.56 -7.03
C PHE A 111 0.77 16.47 -6.88
N ILE A 112 0.51 17.35 -7.86
CA ILE A 112 -0.67 18.23 -7.87
C ILE A 112 -1.96 17.40 -7.89
N MET A 113 -2.03 16.34 -8.70
CA MET A 113 -3.24 15.51 -8.76
C MET A 113 -3.45 14.70 -7.49
N GLN A 114 -2.38 14.21 -6.84
CA GLN A 114 -2.47 13.63 -5.50
C GLN A 114 -2.98 14.65 -4.46
N LEU A 115 -2.54 15.90 -4.54
CA LEU A 115 -3.03 16.98 -3.68
C LEU A 115 -4.52 17.25 -3.91
N VAL A 116 -4.97 17.34 -5.15
CA VAL A 116 -6.40 17.51 -5.50
C VAL A 116 -7.24 16.39 -4.90
N VAL A 117 -6.80 15.13 -5.08
CA VAL A 117 -7.47 13.96 -4.52
C VAL A 117 -7.50 14.00 -2.98
N ALA A 118 -6.39 14.36 -2.35
CA ALA A 118 -6.34 14.48 -0.89
C ALA A 118 -7.30 15.58 -0.37
N ILE A 119 -7.40 16.71 -1.09
CA ILE A 119 -8.36 17.79 -0.77
C ILE A 119 -9.80 17.29 -0.90
N ILE A 120 -10.14 16.58 -1.98
CA ILE A 120 -11.48 15.98 -2.16
C ILE A 120 -11.81 15.04 -0.98
N MET A 121 -10.90 14.14 -0.64
CA MET A 121 -11.13 13.19 0.45
C MET A 121 -11.28 13.85 1.81
N VAL A 122 -10.47 14.88 2.09
CA VAL A 122 -10.47 15.54 3.40
C VAL A 122 -11.62 16.53 3.55
N LEU A 123 -11.88 17.38 2.55
CA LEU A 123 -12.89 18.44 2.66
C LEU A 123 -14.31 17.98 2.30
N LEU A 124 -14.45 17.14 1.28
CA LEU A 124 -15.76 16.66 0.83
C LEU A 124 -16.12 15.32 1.46
N GLY A 125 -15.15 14.40 1.57
CA GLY A 125 -15.32 13.08 2.15
C GLY A 125 -15.20 13.01 3.67
N ASP A 126 -14.84 14.10 4.33
CA ASP A 126 -14.53 14.16 5.78
C ASP A 126 -13.64 13.01 6.26
N VAL A 127 -12.62 12.69 5.43
CA VAL A 127 -11.60 11.70 5.76
C VAL A 127 -10.43 12.43 6.40
N ARG A 128 -10.54 12.72 7.69
CA ARG A 128 -9.52 13.49 8.40
C ARG A 128 -9.29 12.96 9.82
N LEU A 129 -8.06 13.12 10.31
CA LEU A 129 -7.71 12.87 11.70
C LEU A 129 -8.09 14.08 12.54
N THR A 130 -9.00 13.89 13.51
CA THR A 130 -9.47 14.95 14.40
C THR A 130 -8.75 14.98 15.74
N SER A 131 -7.95 13.95 16.03
CA SER A 131 -7.21 13.80 17.29
C SER A 131 -5.81 13.22 17.04
N MET A 132 -4.86 13.54 17.90
CA MET A 132 -3.55 12.89 17.97
C MET A 132 -3.50 11.74 18.98
N TYR A 133 -4.62 11.39 19.62
CA TYR A 133 -4.74 10.23 20.54
C TYR A 133 -3.65 10.19 21.60
N SER A 134 -3.42 11.32 22.27
CA SER A 134 -2.36 11.57 23.26
C SER A 134 -0.92 11.41 22.74
N VAL A 135 -0.70 11.27 21.43
CA VAL A 135 0.66 11.41 20.86
C VAL A 135 1.11 12.85 21.09
N PHE A 136 2.27 13.04 21.72
CA PHE A 136 2.78 14.34 22.19
C PHE A 136 1.86 15.09 23.15
N ASN A 137 1.03 14.40 23.95
CA ASN A 137 -0.02 15.00 24.82
C ASN A 137 -1.04 15.87 24.08
N LEU A 138 -1.17 15.70 22.77
CA LEU A 138 -2.19 16.35 21.96
C LEU A 138 -3.39 15.42 21.80
N TYR A 139 -4.60 15.94 22.12
CA TYR A 139 -5.85 15.20 21.96
C TYR A 139 -6.60 15.74 20.75
N GLU A 140 -7.33 16.81 20.89
CA GLU A 140 -8.11 17.36 19.79
C GLU A 140 -7.29 18.33 18.92
N LEU A 141 -7.47 18.24 17.62
CA LEU A 141 -6.82 19.10 16.64
C LEU A 141 -7.76 20.23 16.22
N ASN A 142 -7.22 21.46 16.11
CA ASN A 142 -7.93 22.52 15.43
C ASN A 142 -8.28 22.07 14.00
N TYR A 143 -9.45 22.51 13.50
CA TYR A 143 -9.97 22.11 12.19
C TYR A 143 -8.94 22.22 11.07
N TRP A 144 -8.29 23.38 10.93
CA TRP A 144 -7.32 23.61 9.86
C TRP A 144 -6.04 22.77 10.00
N VAL A 145 -5.61 22.52 11.25
CA VAL A 145 -4.50 21.60 11.52
C VAL A 145 -4.88 20.18 11.15
N SER A 146 -6.06 19.73 11.51
CA SER A 146 -6.62 18.43 11.14
C SER A 146 -6.69 18.27 9.62
N VAL A 147 -7.19 19.28 8.90
CA VAL A 147 -7.24 19.28 7.43
C VAL A 147 -5.85 19.17 6.83
N GLY A 148 -4.92 20.05 7.22
CA GLY A 148 -3.56 20.06 6.69
C GLY A 148 -2.81 18.75 6.95
N LEU A 149 -2.89 18.23 8.18
CA LEU A 149 -2.27 16.96 8.57
C LEU A 149 -2.84 15.79 7.76
N SER A 150 -4.15 15.72 7.58
CA SER A 150 -4.80 14.62 6.87
C SER A 150 -4.46 14.63 5.37
N ILE A 151 -4.39 15.81 4.75
CA ILE A 151 -3.92 15.96 3.37
C ILE A 151 -2.49 15.43 3.24
N LEU A 152 -1.58 15.83 4.14
CA LEU A 152 -0.20 15.36 4.13
C LEU A 152 -0.09 13.84 4.31
N ILE A 153 -0.88 13.25 5.21
CA ILE A 153 -0.89 11.80 5.46
C ILE A 153 -1.38 11.04 4.22
N ILE A 154 -2.48 11.49 3.59
CA ILE A 154 -3.01 10.84 2.38
C ILE A 154 -1.97 10.89 1.26
N MET A 155 -1.37 12.06 1.01
CA MET A 155 -0.33 12.21 0.00
C MET A 155 0.90 11.36 0.31
N PHE A 156 1.36 11.37 1.57
CA PHE A 156 2.52 10.61 2.01
C PHE A 156 2.33 9.10 1.82
N ILE A 157 1.20 8.54 2.29
CA ILE A 157 0.92 7.11 2.16
C ILE A 157 0.76 6.73 0.68
N THR A 158 0.00 7.51 -0.11
CA THR A 158 -0.17 7.27 -1.54
C THR A 158 1.18 7.22 -2.27
N ASN A 159 2.07 8.17 -1.97
CA ASN A 159 3.39 8.21 -2.56
C ASN A 159 4.32 7.10 -2.04
N ALA A 160 4.21 6.73 -0.75
CA ALA A 160 4.99 5.66 -0.15
C ALA A 160 4.69 4.30 -0.81
N PHE A 161 3.41 4.03 -1.16
CA PHE A 161 3.04 2.83 -1.91
C PHE A 161 3.61 2.84 -3.34
N ASN A 162 3.64 3.99 -3.99
CA ASN A 162 4.27 4.11 -5.31
C ASN A 162 5.79 3.84 -5.25
N LEU A 163 6.46 4.27 -4.17
CA LEU A 163 7.90 4.07 -4.00
C LEU A 163 8.33 2.62 -3.71
N ILE A 164 7.45 1.77 -3.17
CA ILE A 164 7.78 0.36 -2.92
C ILE A 164 7.54 -0.55 -4.12
N ASP A 165 6.97 -0.06 -5.22
CA ASP A 165 6.74 -0.83 -6.46
C ASP A 165 8.05 -1.02 -7.26
N GLY A 166 9.03 -1.67 -6.65
CA GLY A 166 10.37 -1.83 -7.22
C GLY A 166 10.79 -3.28 -7.50
N ILE A 167 10.06 -4.29 -6.99
CA ILE A 167 10.33 -5.72 -7.21
C ILE A 167 9.03 -6.52 -7.33
N ASP A 168 9.09 -7.64 -8.07
CA ASP A 168 7.96 -8.53 -8.30
C ASP A 168 7.26 -8.93 -7.00
N GLY A 169 5.95 -8.78 -6.96
CA GLY A 169 5.09 -9.22 -5.87
C GLY A 169 5.06 -8.29 -4.65
N LEU A 170 6.02 -7.39 -4.46
CA LEU A 170 6.14 -6.64 -3.20
C LEU A 170 4.93 -5.74 -2.94
N LEU A 171 4.58 -4.89 -3.90
CA LEU A 171 3.44 -3.99 -3.77
C LEU A 171 2.12 -4.76 -3.66
N GLY A 172 1.94 -5.80 -4.48
CA GLY A 172 0.75 -6.65 -4.45
C GLY A 172 0.56 -7.33 -3.09
N ILE A 173 1.62 -7.92 -2.52
CA ILE A 173 1.57 -8.57 -1.19
C ILE A 173 1.38 -7.52 -0.08
N THR A 174 2.02 -6.37 -0.15
CA THR A 174 1.83 -5.30 0.84
C THR A 174 0.39 -4.79 0.82
N GLY A 175 -0.16 -4.51 -0.36
CA GLY A 175 -1.57 -4.11 -0.53
C GLY A 175 -2.54 -5.19 -0.05
N LEU A 176 -2.23 -6.47 -0.28
CA LEU A 176 -3.01 -7.61 0.22
C LEU A 176 -3.05 -7.64 1.75
N ILE A 177 -1.90 -7.55 2.44
CA ILE A 177 -1.83 -7.57 3.91
C ILE A 177 -2.58 -6.39 4.50
N VAL A 178 -2.34 -5.19 3.99
CA VAL A 178 -2.98 -3.96 4.46
C VAL A 178 -4.50 -4.07 4.33
N SER A 179 -4.98 -4.44 3.15
CA SER A 179 -6.41 -4.54 2.89
C SER A 179 -7.06 -5.70 3.64
N LEU A 180 -6.38 -6.85 3.77
CA LEU A 180 -6.89 -7.98 4.55
C LEU A 180 -7.01 -7.61 6.03
N THR A 181 -5.99 -6.95 6.59
CA THR A 181 -6.00 -6.54 8.01
C THR A 181 -7.13 -5.53 8.26
N PHE A 182 -7.23 -4.47 7.47
CA PHE A 182 -8.31 -3.50 7.63
C PHE A 182 -9.68 -4.11 7.34
N GLY A 183 -9.80 -4.99 6.34
CA GLY A 183 -11.04 -5.69 6.03
C GLY A 183 -11.56 -6.52 7.19
N MET A 184 -10.69 -7.31 7.83
CA MET A 184 -11.02 -8.10 9.03
C MET A 184 -11.39 -7.19 10.21
N VAL A 185 -10.63 -6.12 10.44
CA VAL A 185 -10.88 -5.18 11.52
C VAL A 185 -12.22 -4.47 11.33
N PHE A 186 -12.52 -3.93 10.14
CA PHE A 186 -13.80 -3.28 9.87
C PHE A 186 -14.98 -4.24 9.92
N ALA A 187 -14.83 -5.47 9.44
CA ALA A 187 -15.86 -6.50 9.57
C ALA A 187 -16.16 -6.78 11.07
N HIS A 188 -15.12 -6.87 11.89
CA HIS A 188 -15.25 -7.08 13.32
C HIS A 188 -15.84 -5.88 14.08
N MET A 189 -15.56 -4.67 13.62
CA MET A 189 -16.15 -3.42 14.14
C MET A 189 -17.60 -3.18 13.66
N GLY A 190 -18.18 -4.05 12.85
CA GLY A 190 -19.51 -3.85 12.26
C GLY A 190 -19.56 -2.71 11.24
N GLN A 191 -18.47 -2.45 10.52
CA GLN A 191 -18.34 -1.42 9.49
C GLN A 191 -18.26 -2.04 8.08
N PRO A 192 -19.38 -2.54 7.55
CA PRO A 192 -19.40 -3.39 6.36
C PRO A 192 -18.98 -2.68 5.08
N VAL A 193 -19.20 -1.36 4.98
CA VAL A 193 -18.83 -0.58 3.78
C VAL A 193 -17.31 -0.56 3.63
N TYR A 194 -16.59 -0.21 4.70
CA TYR A 194 -15.13 -0.19 4.69
C TYR A 194 -14.54 -1.60 4.56
N ALA A 195 -15.20 -2.61 5.17
CA ALA A 195 -14.83 -4.00 5.00
C ALA A 195 -14.98 -4.45 3.53
N CYS A 196 -16.08 -4.10 2.86
CA CYS A 196 -16.30 -4.40 1.43
C CYS A 196 -15.25 -3.74 0.54
N ILE A 197 -14.93 -2.47 0.77
CA ILE A 197 -13.85 -1.75 0.07
C ILE A 197 -12.52 -2.49 0.24
N ALA A 198 -12.16 -2.84 1.47
CA ALA A 198 -10.93 -3.54 1.77
C ALA A 198 -10.88 -4.94 1.13
N PHE A 199 -11.94 -5.75 1.28
CA PHE A 199 -11.99 -7.10 0.72
C PHE A 199 -12.06 -7.12 -0.81
N SER A 200 -12.59 -6.08 -1.47
CA SER A 200 -12.50 -5.96 -2.92
C SER A 200 -11.06 -5.79 -3.40
N ILE A 201 -10.23 -5.02 -2.65
CA ILE A 201 -8.80 -4.93 -2.93
C ILE A 201 -8.08 -6.25 -2.62
N VAL A 202 -8.47 -6.98 -1.56
CA VAL A 202 -7.92 -8.33 -1.28
C VAL A 202 -8.11 -9.25 -2.49
N GLY A 203 -9.33 -9.33 -3.02
CA GLY A 203 -9.61 -10.13 -4.21
C GLY A 203 -8.80 -9.67 -5.43
N ALA A 204 -8.80 -8.36 -5.70
CA ALA A 204 -8.09 -7.77 -6.83
C ALA A 204 -6.56 -8.03 -6.76
N THR A 205 -5.94 -7.77 -5.60
CA THR A 205 -4.50 -7.98 -5.43
C THR A 205 -4.13 -9.46 -5.44
N THR A 206 -4.96 -10.36 -4.92
CA THR A 206 -4.74 -11.80 -4.99
C THR A 206 -4.77 -12.28 -6.45
N GLY A 207 -5.76 -11.83 -7.24
CA GLY A 207 -5.83 -12.14 -8.67
C GLY A 207 -4.64 -11.57 -9.45
N PHE A 208 -4.19 -10.36 -9.12
CA PHE A 208 -3.01 -9.74 -9.72
C PHE A 208 -1.72 -10.51 -9.40
N LEU A 209 -1.54 -10.92 -8.15
CA LEU A 209 -0.35 -11.68 -7.71
C LEU A 209 -0.17 -13.00 -8.47
N PHE A 210 -1.24 -13.62 -8.92
CA PHE A 210 -1.16 -14.83 -9.77
C PHE A 210 -0.36 -14.59 -11.07
N PHE A 211 -0.28 -13.34 -11.54
CA PHE A 211 0.46 -12.94 -12.73
C PHE A 211 1.74 -12.14 -12.43
N ASN A 212 1.89 -11.61 -11.22
CA ASN A 212 3.00 -10.72 -10.85
C ASN A 212 4.05 -11.38 -9.94
N ILE A 213 3.75 -12.53 -9.30
CA ILE A 213 4.78 -13.28 -8.55
C ILE A 213 5.87 -13.73 -9.52
N SER A 214 7.13 -13.56 -9.11
CA SER A 214 8.33 -13.77 -9.90
C SER A 214 8.41 -15.21 -10.52
N PRO A 215 8.63 -15.33 -11.83
CA PRO A 215 8.88 -14.26 -12.80
C PRO A 215 7.59 -13.54 -13.21
N ALA A 216 7.54 -12.22 -13.04
CA ALA A 216 6.36 -11.43 -13.34
C ALA A 216 6.02 -11.45 -14.83
N ARG A 217 4.72 -11.54 -15.16
CA ARG A 217 4.17 -11.43 -16.52
C ARG A 217 3.53 -10.08 -16.79
N ILE A 218 3.27 -9.30 -15.72
CA ILE A 218 2.73 -7.96 -15.76
C ILE A 218 3.17 -7.20 -14.50
N PHE A 219 3.49 -5.92 -14.62
CA PHE A 219 3.77 -5.04 -13.49
C PHE A 219 2.52 -4.25 -13.08
N MET A 220 2.49 -3.77 -11.84
CA MET A 220 1.35 -3.04 -11.31
C MET A 220 1.25 -1.64 -11.93
N GLY A 221 2.37 -0.96 -12.06
CA GLY A 221 2.48 0.41 -12.54
C GLY A 221 1.93 1.45 -11.57
N ASP A 222 2.03 2.71 -11.99
CA ASP A 222 1.57 3.85 -11.22
C ASP A 222 0.04 3.88 -11.07
N THR A 223 -0.67 3.36 -12.06
CA THR A 223 -2.13 3.16 -12.01
C THR A 223 -2.55 2.36 -10.78
N GLY A 224 -1.85 1.26 -10.49
CA GLY A 224 -2.21 0.39 -9.37
C GLY A 224 -1.64 0.85 -8.04
N SER A 225 -0.39 1.31 -8.02
CA SER A 225 0.29 1.73 -6.80
C SER A 225 -0.37 2.96 -6.14
N LEU A 226 -0.75 3.97 -6.94
CA LEU A 226 -1.46 5.15 -6.45
C LEU A 226 -2.85 4.81 -5.94
N LEU A 227 -3.57 3.89 -6.62
CA LEU A 227 -4.89 3.45 -6.20
C LEU A 227 -4.85 2.73 -4.85
N ILE A 228 -3.98 1.72 -4.71
CA ILE A 228 -3.83 0.96 -3.46
C ILE A 228 -3.36 1.87 -2.34
N GLY A 229 -2.43 2.80 -2.63
CA GLY A 229 -1.95 3.77 -1.67
C GLY A 229 -3.06 4.69 -1.14
N LEU A 230 -3.89 5.26 -2.03
CA LEU A 230 -5.03 6.09 -1.63
C LEU A 230 -6.02 5.32 -0.76
N ILE A 231 -6.43 4.13 -1.21
CA ILE A 231 -7.40 3.30 -0.46
C ILE A 231 -6.83 2.93 0.90
N SER A 232 -5.55 2.55 0.99
CA SER A 232 -4.87 2.25 2.25
C SER A 232 -4.83 3.45 3.19
N ALA A 233 -4.59 4.66 2.67
CA ALA A 233 -4.61 5.90 3.46
C ALA A 233 -6.01 6.19 4.00
N VAL A 234 -7.05 6.08 3.17
CA VAL A 234 -8.44 6.30 3.56
C VAL A 234 -8.88 5.30 4.62
N LEU A 235 -8.61 3.99 4.41
CA LEU A 235 -8.95 2.95 5.38
C LEU A 235 -8.23 3.18 6.72
N SER A 236 -6.94 3.57 6.70
CA SER A 236 -6.20 3.83 7.94
C SER A 236 -6.75 5.00 8.72
N ILE A 237 -7.08 6.13 8.07
CA ILE A 237 -7.67 7.31 8.73
C ILE A 237 -9.05 6.94 9.29
N LYS A 238 -9.91 6.27 8.51
CA LYS A 238 -11.24 5.86 8.99
C LYS A 238 -11.16 4.85 10.13
N PHE A 239 -10.22 3.92 10.10
CA PHE A 239 -9.97 3.01 11.22
C PHE A 239 -9.62 3.79 12.51
N ILE A 240 -8.73 4.76 12.41
CA ILE A 240 -8.34 5.59 13.56
C ILE A 240 -9.54 6.39 14.09
N GLU A 241 -10.26 7.09 13.21
CA GLU A 241 -11.38 7.96 13.62
C GLU A 241 -12.56 7.19 14.21
N LEU A 242 -12.92 6.04 13.67
CA LEU A 242 -13.98 5.19 14.20
C LEU A 242 -13.63 4.62 15.60
N ASN A 243 -12.35 4.54 15.95
CA ASN A 243 -11.90 4.17 17.29
C ASN A 243 -11.79 5.36 18.27
N LYS A 244 -12.12 6.59 17.85
CA LYS A 244 -12.12 7.77 18.70
C LYS A 244 -13.39 7.84 19.56
N THR A 245 -14.54 7.40 19.03
CA THR A 245 -15.84 7.54 19.66
C THR A 245 -16.03 6.51 20.77
N ASP A 246 -16.33 7.00 21.96
CA ASP A 246 -16.58 6.22 23.15
C ASP A 246 -17.67 5.16 22.95
N GLY A 247 -17.27 3.89 22.90
CA GLY A 247 -18.11 2.76 23.28
C GLY A 247 -19.30 2.39 22.39
N SER A 248 -19.50 3.03 21.24
CA SER A 248 -20.63 2.70 20.34
C SER A 248 -20.36 1.52 19.41
N HIS A 249 -19.11 1.07 19.30
CA HIS A 249 -18.72 -0.07 18.47
C HIS A 249 -18.58 -1.34 19.28
N ILE A 250 -18.94 -2.49 18.67
CA ILE A 250 -18.87 -3.83 19.28
C ILE A 250 -17.43 -4.15 19.72
N VAL A 251 -16.44 -3.63 19.00
CA VAL A 251 -15.01 -3.81 19.29
C VAL A 251 -14.28 -2.48 19.17
N TYR A 252 -13.45 -2.19 20.16
CA TYR A 252 -12.65 -0.99 20.28
C TYR A 252 -11.15 -1.33 20.37
N TYR A 253 -10.32 -0.57 19.65
CA TYR A 253 -8.86 -0.74 19.63
C TYR A 253 -8.19 0.48 20.28
N ASN A 254 -7.79 0.39 21.54
CA ASN A 254 -7.19 1.50 22.31
C ASN A 254 -5.96 2.15 21.65
N ALA A 255 -5.23 1.40 20.81
CA ALA A 255 -4.02 1.88 20.15
C ALA A 255 -4.19 1.95 18.62
N ALA A 256 -5.36 2.40 18.15
CA ALA A 256 -5.68 2.44 16.71
C ALA A 256 -4.64 3.16 15.85
N PRO A 257 -4.11 4.35 16.20
CA PRO A 257 -3.02 4.97 15.45
C PRO A 257 -1.77 4.09 15.31
N SER A 258 -1.35 3.44 16.40
CA SER A 258 -0.17 2.56 16.38
C SER A 258 -0.39 1.30 15.54
N ILE A 259 -1.60 0.74 15.58
CA ILE A 259 -1.98 -0.42 14.76
C ILE A 259 -2.02 -0.01 13.29
N ALA A 260 -2.57 1.16 12.94
CA ALA A 260 -2.57 1.67 11.58
C ALA A 260 -1.14 1.86 11.05
N VAL A 261 -0.23 2.43 11.86
CA VAL A 261 1.19 2.55 11.51
C VAL A 261 1.83 1.18 11.34
N ALA A 262 1.53 0.20 12.21
CA ALA A 262 2.06 -1.16 12.10
C ALA A 262 1.62 -1.87 10.81
N VAL A 263 0.37 -1.72 10.42
CA VAL A 263 -0.18 -2.27 9.17
C VAL A 263 0.52 -1.68 7.95
N LEU A 264 0.80 -0.37 7.98
CA LEU A 264 1.44 0.39 6.91
C LEU A 264 2.97 0.51 7.08
N ILE A 265 3.60 -0.28 7.96
CA ILE A 265 4.98 -0.03 8.38
C ILE A 265 5.99 -0.12 7.24
N ILE A 266 5.82 -1.05 6.30
CA ILE A 266 6.75 -1.22 5.17
C ILE A 266 6.83 0.04 4.31
N PRO A 267 5.73 0.54 3.70
CA PRO A 267 5.79 1.76 2.91
C PRO A 267 6.20 2.99 3.74
N ILE A 268 5.67 3.15 4.97
CA ILE A 268 5.97 4.30 5.83
C ILE A 268 7.46 4.36 6.19
N TYR A 269 7.98 3.26 6.74
CA TYR A 269 9.36 3.23 7.21
C TYR A 269 10.36 3.38 6.06
N ASP A 270 10.13 2.70 4.92
CA ASP A 270 11.03 2.79 3.78
C ASP A 270 11.05 4.21 3.20
N ALA A 271 9.87 4.85 3.03
CA ALA A 271 9.77 6.21 2.54
C ALA A 271 10.48 7.22 3.48
N ILE A 272 10.21 7.17 4.80
CA ILE A 272 10.86 8.04 5.79
C ILE A 272 12.38 7.82 5.79
N ARG A 273 12.83 6.58 5.78
CA ARG A 273 14.25 6.24 5.77
C ARG A 273 14.97 6.79 4.54
N VAL A 274 14.40 6.59 3.36
CA VAL A 274 14.97 7.10 2.11
C VAL A 274 15.00 8.62 2.10
N PHE A 275 13.94 9.28 2.53
CA PHE A 275 13.86 10.73 2.66
C PHE A 275 14.96 11.28 3.57
N ILE A 276 15.13 10.71 4.78
CA ILE A 276 16.20 11.11 5.73
C ILE A 276 17.59 10.89 5.11
N LEU A 277 17.82 9.74 4.48
CA LEU A 277 19.12 9.45 3.85
C LEU A 277 19.47 10.44 2.74
N ARG A 278 18.49 10.87 1.94
CA ARG A 278 18.71 11.87 0.88
C ARG A 278 19.06 13.24 1.45
N ILE A 279 18.36 13.68 2.50
CA ILE A 279 18.69 14.95 3.19
C ILE A 279 20.12 14.90 3.77
N VAL A 280 20.48 13.82 4.49
CA VAL A 280 21.80 13.66 5.08
C VAL A 280 22.92 13.67 4.03
N LYS A 281 22.67 13.11 2.85
CA LYS A 281 23.60 13.10 1.71
C LYS A 281 23.62 14.42 0.92
N LYS A 282 22.90 15.44 1.37
CA LYS A 282 22.73 16.74 0.67
C LYS A 282 22.18 16.60 -0.76
N GLY A 283 21.43 15.52 -1.04
CA GLY A 283 20.73 15.27 -2.28
C GLY A 283 19.31 15.82 -2.25
N SER A 284 18.69 15.98 -3.44
CA SER A 284 17.27 16.29 -3.52
C SER A 284 16.43 15.12 -2.97
N PRO A 285 15.50 15.36 -2.04
CA PRO A 285 14.65 14.29 -1.50
C PRO A 285 13.69 13.69 -2.54
N PHE A 286 13.52 14.32 -3.70
CA PHE A 286 12.57 13.92 -4.75
C PHE A 286 13.22 13.16 -5.92
N ILE A 287 14.55 13.03 -5.96
CA ILE A 287 15.23 12.26 -7.01
C ILE A 287 15.22 10.77 -6.64
N GLY A 288 14.77 9.91 -7.55
CA GLY A 288 14.79 8.45 -7.37
C GLY A 288 16.22 7.91 -7.15
N ASP A 289 16.36 6.93 -6.25
CA ASP A 289 17.60 6.20 -6.04
C ASP A 289 17.31 4.73 -5.65
N ASN A 290 18.34 3.89 -5.72
CA ASN A 290 18.25 2.46 -5.38
C ASN A 290 18.51 2.20 -3.89
N SER A 291 18.17 3.15 -2.99
CA SER A 291 18.43 2.99 -1.54
C SER A 291 17.31 2.31 -0.77
N HIS A 292 16.20 1.96 -1.43
CA HIS A 292 15.06 1.31 -0.81
C HIS A 292 15.40 -0.04 -0.16
N ILE A 293 14.61 -0.46 0.86
CA ILE A 293 14.85 -1.70 1.63
C ILE A 293 14.88 -2.93 0.73
N HIS A 294 13.99 -3.02 -0.25
CA HIS A 294 13.94 -4.15 -1.17
C HIS A 294 15.22 -4.28 -2.01
N HIS A 295 15.80 -3.16 -2.48
CA HIS A 295 17.11 -3.19 -3.16
C HIS A 295 18.23 -3.68 -2.25
N ARG A 296 18.19 -3.36 -0.95
CA ARG A 296 19.18 -3.87 0.03
C ARG A 296 19.09 -5.38 0.22
N LEU A 297 17.87 -5.94 0.19
CA LEU A 297 17.67 -7.39 0.26
C LEU A 297 18.24 -8.08 -1.00
N LEU A 298 18.07 -7.50 -2.18
CA LEU A 298 18.68 -8.00 -3.41
C LEU A 298 20.22 -8.01 -3.35
N LEU A 299 20.87 -7.04 -2.67
CA LEU A 299 22.32 -7.04 -2.44
C LEU A 299 22.80 -8.23 -1.60
N LEU A 300 21.91 -8.90 -0.87
CA LEU A 300 22.21 -10.15 -0.15
C LEU A 300 22.11 -11.40 -1.04
N ASN A 301 21.88 -11.24 -2.37
CA ASN A 301 21.61 -12.30 -3.36
C ASN A 301 20.27 -13.01 -3.13
N LEU A 302 19.32 -12.37 -2.46
CA LEU A 302 17.96 -12.85 -2.44
C LEU A 302 17.30 -12.54 -3.79
N ASN A 303 16.52 -13.47 -4.31
CA ASN A 303 15.66 -13.18 -5.47
C ASN A 303 14.43 -12.34 -5.06
N HIS A 304 13.66 -11.82 -6.03
CA HIS A 304 12.50 -10.97 -5.77
C HIS A 304 11.50 -11.64 -4.81
N LEU A 305 11.19 -12.92 -5.02
CA LEU A 305 10.25 -13.67 -4.17
C LEU A 305 10.76 -13.79 -2.73
N GLN A 306 12.05 -14.10 -2.54
CA GLN A 306 12.65 -14.21 -1.21
C GLN A 306 12.68 -12.85 -0.49
N ALA A 307 13.03 -11.78 -1.20
CA ALA A 307 13.03 -10.42 -0.63
C ALA A 307 11.61 -10.00 -0.21
N THR A 308 10.63 -10.26 -1.06
CA THR A 308 9.20 -9.99 -0.76
C THR A 308 8.72 -10.83 0.42
N PHE A 309 9.11 -12.11 0.51
CA PHE A 309 8.74 -12.98 1.64
C PHE A 309 9.33 -12.50 2.97
N VAL A 310 10.60 -12.05 2.98
CA VAL A 310 11.22 -11.47 4.19
C VAL A 310 10.44 -10.25 4.66
N LEU A 311 10.05 -9.35 3.75
CA LEU A 311 9.27 -8.16 4.10
C LEU A 311 7.84 -8.51 4.54
N LEU A 312 7.21 -9.53 3.93
CA LEU A 312 5.92 -10.07 4.37
C LEU A 312 5.98 -10.55 5.84
N VAL A 313 6.93 -11.42 6.15
CA VAL A 313 7.11 -11.97 7.50
C VAL A 313 7.38 -10.86 8.51
N PHE A 314 8.22 -9.88 8.12
CA PHE A 314 8.50 -8.73 8.96
C PHE A 314 7.25 -7.89 9.21
N ASN A 315 6.42 -7.61 8.18
CA ASN A 315 5.18 -6.85 8.37
C ASN A 315 4.19 -7.57 9.29
N VAL A 316 3.96 -8.88 9.09
CA VAL A 316 3.09 -9.69 9.95
C VAL A 316 3.60 -9.71 11.39
N PHE A 317 4.92 -9.81 11.58
CA PHE A 317 5.55 -9.73 12.90
C PHE A 317 5.27 -8.37 13.57
N ILE A 318 5.45 -7.26 12.87
CA ILE A 318 5.19 -5.89 13.38
C ILE A 318 3.71 -5.72 13.76
N ILE A 319 2.78 -6.20 12.93
CA ILE A 319 1.34 -6.19 13.25
C ILE A 319 1.06 -7.00 14.52
N SER A 320 1.65 -8.17 14.64
CA SER A 320 1.49 -9.05 15.83
C SER A 320 2.01 -8.37 17.10
N VAL A 321 3.16 -7.70 17.02
CA VAL A 321 3.72 -6.91 18.13
C VAL A 321 2.76 -5.76 18.51
N ALA A 322 2.24 -5.04 17.52
CA ALA A 322 1.32 -3.92 17.78
C ALA A 322 0.03 -4.39 18.46
N LEU A 323 -0.55 -5.49 18.01
CA LEU A 323 -1.75 -6.07 18.62
C LEU A 323 -1.50 -6.60 20.04
N SER A 324 -0.35 -7.21 20.29
CA SER A 324 0.03 -7.76 21.61
C SER A 324 0.31 -6.65 22.61
N LEU A 325 0.98 -5.58 22.20
CA LEU A 325 1.42 -4.48 23.06
C LEU A 325 0.47 -3.26 23.04
N ARG A 326 -0.74 -3.42 22.51
CA ARG A 326 -1.74 -2.32 22.38
C ARG A 326 -2.07 -1.60 23.70
N HIS A 327 -1.81 -2.23 24.84
CA HIS A 327 -2.05 -1.64 26.17
C HIS A 327 -1.03 -0.58 26.59
N LEU A 328 0.11 -0.46 25.90
CA LEU A 328 1.18 0.50 26.24
C LEU A 328 0.86 1.95 25.81
N GLY A 329 -0.23 2.15 25.07
CA GLY A 329 -0.58 3.46 24.51
C GLY A 329 0.17 3.78 23.22
N ASN A 330 -0.34 4.79 22.49
CA ASN A 330 0.11 5.07 21.12
C ASN A 330 1.56 5.54 21.05
N PHE A 331 1.97 6.47 21.91
CA PHE A 331 3.31 7.06 21.84
C PHE A 331 4.42 6.03 22.06
N ALA A 332 4.30 5.24 23.14
CA ALA A 332 5.29 4.20 23.46
C ALA A 332 5.32 3.12 22.37
N LEU A 333 4.16 2.68 21.92
CA LEU A 333 4.05 1.62 20.93
C LEU A 333 4.63 2.05 19.57
N ILE A 334 4.32 3.25 19.06
CA ILE A 334 4.93 3.79 17.84
C ILE A 334 6.46 3.83 17.98
N GLY A 335 6.97 4.29 19.12
CA GLY A 335 8.42 4.30 19.40
C GLY A 335 9.03 2.89 19.31
N ILE A 336 8.41 1.88 19.93
CA ILE A 336 8.87 0.49 19.88
C ILE A 336 8.89 -0.02 18.43
N LEU A 337 7.83 0.23 17.65
CA LEU A 337 7.76 -0.20 16.25
C LEU A 337 8.90 0.40 15.41
N PHE A 338 9.17 1.69 15.57
CA PHE A 338 10.27 2.33 14.86
C PHE A 338 11.65 1.81 15.31
N VAL A 339 11.85 1.54 16.60
CA VAL A 339 13.09 0.91 17.09
C VAL A 339 13.29 -0.47 16.45
N ILE A 340 12.26 -1.31 16.36
CA ILE A 340 12.35 -2.61 15.70
C ILE A 340 12.73 -2.43 14.21
N CYS A 341 12.14 -1.47 13.51
CA CYS A 341 12.48 -1.17 12.11
C CYS A 341 13.94 -0.71 11.96
N ILE A 342 14.42 0.13 12.87
CA ILE A 342 15.81 0.59 12.89
C ILE A 342 16.76 -0.59 13.12
N LEU A 343 16.45 -1.48 14.06
CA LEU A 343 17.25 -2.68 14.34
C LEU A 343 17.27 -3.61 13.11
N PHE A 344 16.11 -3.84 12.47
CA PHE A 344 16.05 -4.60 11.23
C PHE A 344 16.95 -4.01 10.15
N ASN A 345 16.91 -2.69 9.96
CA ASN A 345 17.79 -2.01 9.01
C ASN A 345 19.27 -2.14 9.37
N PHE A 346 19.65 -2.06 10.65
CA PHE A 346 21.03 -2.27 11.10
C PHE A 346 21.50 -3.70 10.82
N ILE A 347 20.66 -4.71 11.05
CA ILE A 347 20.96 -6.10 10.72
C ILE A 347 21.23 -6.24 9.22
N LEU A 348 20.39 -5.66 8.35
CA LEU A 348 20.59 -5.70 6.90
C LEU A 348 21.93 -5.05 6.50
N VAL A 349 22.25 -3.89 7.05
CA VAL A 349 23.53 -3.20 6.77
C VAL A 349 24.72 -4.04 7.23
N TYR A 350 24.63 -4.65 8.41
CA TYR A 350 25.68 -5.53 8.93
C TYR A 350 25.90 -6.74 8.01
N LEU A 351 24.84 -7.41 7.59
CA LEU A 351 24.92 -8.58 6.70
C LEU A 351 25.52 -8.21 5.33
N ILE A 352 25.15 -7.08 4.76
CA ILE A 352 25.69 -6.58 3.49
C ILE A 352 27.19 -6.29 3.62
N ARG A 353 27.61 -5.62 4.70
CA ARG A 353 29.03 -5.33 4.97
C ARG A 353 29.85 -6.60 5.19
N SER A 354 29.34 -7.54 5.97
CA SER A 354 29.99 -8.84 6.22
C SER A 354 30.21 -9.62 4.93
N LYS A 355 29.20 -9.65 4.05
CA LYS A 355 29.29 -10.31 2.74
C LYS A 355 30.33 -9.65 1.83
N LYS A 356 30.34 -8.32 1.73
CA LYS A 356 31.37 -7.59 0.95
C LYS A 356 32.78 -7.88 1.46
N ARG A 357 32.98 -7.92 2.79
CA ARG A 357 34.28 -8.25 3.39
C ARG A 357 34.75 -9.67 3.08
N LYS A 358 33.84 -10.65 3.09
CA LYS A 358 34.16 -12.04 2.70
C LYS A 358 34.53 -12.13 1.23
N SER A 359 33.83 -11.46 0.34
CA SER A 359 34.14 -11.43 -1.10
C SER A 359 35.50 -10.81 -1.37
N TYR A 360 35.84 -9.71 -0.69
CA TYR A 360 37.15 -9.05 -0.81
C TYR A 360 38.29 -9.94 -0.33
N ASN A 361 38.12 -10.65 0.77
CA ASN A 361 39.14 -11.59 1.30
C ASN A 361 39.33 -12.81 0.41
N LEU A 362 38.28 -13.28 -0.31
CA LEU A 362 38.39 -14.38 -1.27
C LEU A 362 39.15 -13.99 -2.54
N ILE A 363 39.00 -12.77 -3.02
CA ILE A 363 39.73 -12.24 -4.18
C ILE A 363 41.22 -12.10 -3.86
N ASN A 364 41.55 -11.57 -2.68
CA ASN A 364 42.96 -11.45 -2.25
C ASN A 364 43.61 -12.77 -1.81
N PHE A 365 42.89 -13.90 -1.84
CA PHE A 365 43.43 -15.23 -1.57
C PHE A 365 43.75 -16.02 -2.86
N ILE A 366 43.29 -15.49 -4.02
CA ILE A 366 43.42 -16.10 -5.34
C ILE A 366 44.49 -15.39 -6.17
N ASP A 367 44.93 -14.18 -5.77
CA ASP A 367 46.11 -13.46 -6.26
C ASP A 367 47.34 -13.79 -5.38
#